data_aa85fc81e6cc2de20277112cc5c2ea37
#
_entry.id   aa85fc81e6cc2de20277112cc5c2ea37
#
_cell.length_a   1.000
_cell.length_b   1.000
_cell.length_c   1.000
_cell.angle_alpha   90.00
_cell.angle_beta   90.00
_cell.angle_gamma   90.00
#
_symmetry.space_group_name_H-M   'P 1'
#
loop_
_entity.id
_entity.type
_entity.pdbx_description
1 polymer ?
#
loop_
_entity_poly.entity_id
_entity_poly.type
_entity_poly.pdbx_seq_one_letter_code
_entity_poly.pdbx_strand_id
1 'polypeptide(L)'
;MHLRRQMNLPALYTLAIFLAAAAAAAQKPPQLRPVQIDSGKVLGVLTADQKIVAYKGIPYAAPPVGDLRWRPPQPVGRWKHILYARDFGYHCIQSGGYADMVFHDPGPSEDCLTLNVWAPVAAGKHPAPLPVMVWIYGGGFTTGGTSENRQDGEFLAHRGVVVVSMNYRLGIFGFMALQELTEESANHASGNYGLMDQTAAIAWVRRNIAAFGGDAANITIFGESAGSQSVSALIASPIAKGLISKAIGESGAIFSSFSMTLPTRQQAEQADAAWAERAFGSSRLFYLRSLTADELLEKAMARSGPTPHFGPDIDGLFLPDSVANIYAAGQQAHIPVLGGWNANESRANGNTTAASFTAQAQQEFGADADAFLAVYPAASDAEAQQSANDYAGDRFIAFSTWAWLEAQVRTGNAPVYRYFFALGSPGDRNHPSSMGAFHSDEIEYVFGTLDSRPEMAIRPEDRARSEQMGQYWTNFAKTGDPNGAGLPRWPVYNAAGGWQILRLDANPESKPDALRPRDLFLDSQWGRAASK
;
A
#
# COMPACT_ATOMS: atom_id res chain seq x y z
N MET A 1 -21.52 17.38 -103.21
CA MET A 1 -22.39 17.50 -102.03
C MET A 1 -21.60 17.09 -100.84
N HIS A 2 -21.02 18.00 -100.11
CA HIS A 2 -20.05 17.76 -99.01
C HIS A 2 -20.75 17.89 -97.66
N LEU A 3 -20.72 16.77 -96.91
CA LEU A 3 -21.10 16.82 -95.46
C LEU A 3 -19.82 16.91 -94.64
N ARG A 4 -19.63 18.03 -94.01
CA ARG A 4 -18.58 18.20 -92.96
C ARG A 4 -19.07 17.61 -91.63
N ARG A 5 -18.33 16.62 -91.12
CA ARG A 5 -18.47 16.14 -89.75
C ARG A 5 -17.69 17.07 -88.83
N GLN A 6 -18.40 17.66 -87.90
CA GLN A 6 -17.78 18.34 -86.75
C GLN A 6 -17.36 17.28 -85.72
N MET A 7 -16.09 17.28 -85.33
CA MET A 7 -15.57 16.51 -84.19
C MET A 7 -15.66 17.39 -82.94
N ASN A 8 -16.44 16.94 -81.97
CA ASN A 8 -16.43 17.52 -80.61
C ASN A 8 -15.25 16.96 -79.82
N LEU A 9 -14.35 17.83 -79.33
CA LEU A 9 -13.33 17.49 -78.36
C LEU A 9 -13.95 17.55 -76.93
N PRO A 10 -13.72 16.57 -76.07
CA PRO A 10 -14.08 16.70 -74.65
C PRO A 10 -13.01 17.52 -73.92
N ALA A 11 -13.49 18.49 -73.14
CA ALA A 11 -12.67 19.31 -72.21
C ALA A 11 -12.13 18.45 -71.09
N LEU A 12 -10.80 18.35 -71.00
CA LEU A 12 -10.10 17.77 -69.83
C LEU A 12 -10.15 18.77 -68.65
N TYR A 13 -10.98 18.45 -67.65
CA TYR A 13 -10.89 19.10 -66.34
C TYR A 13 -9.72 18.47 -65.56
N THR A 14 -8.61 19.19 -65.45
CA THR A 14 -7.49 18.88 -64.56
C THR A 14 -7.88 19.21 -63.12
N LEU A 15 -8.26 18.21 -62.34
CA LEU A 15 -8.49 18.34 -60.90
C LEU A 15 -7.14 18.37 -60.18
N ALA A 16 -6.68 19.54 -59.82
CA ALA A 16 -5.50 19.73 -58.96
C ALA A 16 -5.88 19.38 -57.52
N ILE A 17 -5.53 18.19 -57.06
CA ILE A 17 -5.63 17.77 -55.65
C ILE A 17 -4.44 18.42 -54.91
N PHE A 18 -4.70 19.49 -54.15
CA PHE A 18 -3.77 20.00 -53.15
C PHE A 18 -3.73 19.01 -51.99
N LEU A 19 -2.73 18.11 -51.96
CA LEU A 19 -2.32 17.42 -50.73
C LEU A 19 -1.65 18.43 -49.80
N ALA A 20 -2.41 19.02 -48.89
CA ALA A 20 -1.88 19.69 -47.74
C ALA A 20 -1.36 18.61 -46.77
N ALA A 21 -0.09 18.20 -46.94
CA ALA A 21 0.64 17.47 -45.94
C ALA A 21 0.82 18.40 -44.73
N ALA A 22 -0.07 18.32 -43.76
CA ALA A 22 0.17 18.89 -42.44
C ALA A 22 1.39 18.15 -41.86
N ALA A 23 2.58 18.72 -42.02
CA ALA A 23 3.75 18.31 -41.28
C ALA A 23 3.45 18.59 -39.79
N ALA A 24 2.98 17.58 -39.07
CA ALA A 24 3.02 17.62 -37.61
C ALA A 24 4.49 17.86 -37.25
N ALA A 25 4.81 19.07 -36.86
CA ALA A 25 6.13 19.39 -36.33
C ALA A 25 6.34 18.45 -35.14
N ALA A 26 7.16 17.44 -35.32
CA ALA A 26 7.57 16.56 -34.24
C ALA A 26 8.17 17.47 -33.16
N GLN A 27 7.42 17.70 -32.08
CA GLN A 27 7.96 18.43 -30.94
C GLN A 27 9.21 17.70 -30.47
N LYS A 28 10.34 18.43 -30.46
CA LYS A 28 11.56 17.86 -29.87
C LYS A 28 11.22 17.37 -28.46
N PRO A 29 11.66 16.15 -28.09
CA PRO A 29 11.41 15.63 -26.74
C PRO A 29 11.89 16.66 -25.71
N PRO A 30 11.16 16.84 -24.61
CA PRO A 30 11.56 17.80 -23.56
C PRO A 30 12.96 17.45 -23.08
N GLN A 31 13.85 18.43 -23.12
CA GLN A 31 15.22 18.25 -22.64
C GLN A 31 15.19 18.23 -21.11
N LEU A 32 15.35 17.05 -20.51
CA LEU A 32 15.41 16.89 -19.07
C LEU A 32 16.63 17.62 -18.50
N ARG A 33 16.42 18.30 -17.39
CA ARG A 33 17.48 18.92 -16.60
C ARG A 33 17.55 18.22 -15.24
N PRO A 34 18.76 18.09 -14.67
CA PRO A 34 18.88 17.58 -13.31
C PRO A 34 18.11 18.46 -12.32
N VAL A 35 17.33 17.85 -11.45
CA VAL A 35 16.67 18.53 -10.33
C VAL A 35 17.60 18.57 -9.12
N GLN A 36 17.57 19.67 -8.37
CA GLN A 36 18.37 19.84 -7.17
C GLN A 36 17.54 19.42 -5.95
N ILE A 37 18.05 18.46 -5.18
CA ILE A 37 17.55 18.06 -3.87
C ILE A 37 18.56 18.41 -2.78
N ASP A 38 18.21 18.18 -1.52
CA ASP A 38 19.08 18.49 -0.37
C ASP A 38 20.43 17.75 -0.41
N SER A 39 20.46 16.54 -0.96
CA SER A 39 21.66 15.68 -1.02
C SER A 39 22.49 15.86 -2.29
N GLY A 40 21.95 16.46 -3.38
CA GLY A 40 22.66 16.62 -4.64
C GLY A 40 21.76 16.79 -5.85
N LYS A 41 22.27 16.52 -7.05
CA LYS A 41 21.51 16.60 -8.31
C LYS A 41 21.06 15.21 -8.75
N VAL A 42 19.82 15.13 -9.24
CA VAL A 42 19.19 13.89 -9.72
C VAL A 42 18.65 14.09 -11.13
N LEU A 43 18.88 13.15 -12.03
CA LEU A 43 18.36 13.15 -13.39
C LEU A 43 17.55 11.85 -13.64
N GLY A 44 16.26 12.01 -13.90
CA GLY A 44 15.35 10.89 -14.23
C GLY A 44 15.33 10.57 -15.72
N VAL A 45 14.35 9.79 -16.13
CA VAL A 45 14.07 9.35 -17.49
C VAL A 45 12.62 9.63 -17.87
N LEU A 46 12.37 10.06 -19.11
CA LEU A 46 11.01 10.20 -19.63
C LEU A 46 10.38 8.81 -19.85
N THR A 47 9.10 8.69 -19.53
CA THR A 47 8.29 7.55 -19.94
C THR A 47 8.12 7.51 -21.47
N ALA A 48 7.62 6.41 -22.00
CA ALA A 48 7.53 6.18 -23.45
C ALA A 48 6.68 7.25 -24.16
N ASP A 49 5.64 7.77 -23.52
CA ASP A 49 4.77 8.83 -24.03
C ASP A 49 5.30 10.26 -23.78
N GLN A 50 6.42 10.39 -23.08
CA GLN A 50 7.12 11.62 -22.75
C GLN A 50 6.33 12.61 -21.86
N LYS A 51 5.32 12.12 -21.15
CA LYS A 51 4.48 12.95 -20.27
C LYS A 51 4.85 12.87 -18.80
N ILE A 52 5.51 11.80 -18.38
CA ILE A 52 5.97 11.58 -17.01
C ILE A 52 7.50 11.48 -17.01
N VAL A 53 8.12 11.97 -15.96
CA VAL A 53 9.54 11.72 -15.65
C VAL A 53 9.57 10.75 -14.48
N ALA A 54 10.18 9.59 -14.67
CA ALA A 54 10.45 8.62 -13.62
C ALA A 54 11.87 8.84 -13.07
N TYR A 55 11.99 8.90 -11.75
CA TYR A 55 13.25 8.94 -11.02
C TYR A 55 13.27 7.73 -10.10
N LYS A 56 14.19 6.81 -10.30
CA LYS A 56 14.24 5.53 -9.58
C LYS A 56 15.52 5.41 -8.77
N GLY A 57 15.46 4.74 -7.60
CA GLY A 57 16.63 4.45 -6.79
C GLY A 57 17.27 5.67 -6.11
N ILE A 58 16.50 6.69 -5.71
CA ILE A 58 17.03 7.86 -4.99
C ILE A 58 17.23 7.50 -3.52
N PRO A 59 18.46 7.57 -2.95
CA PRO A 59 18.66 7.33 -1.53
C PRO A 59 18.00 8.42 -0.68
N TYR A 60 17.18 8.01 0.30
CA TYR A 60 16.56 8.92 1.28
C TYR A 60 17.21 8.84 2.66
N ALA A 61 17.95 7.77 2.93
CA ALA A 61 18.75 7.56 4.13
C ALA A 61 20.07 6.87 3.79
N ALA A 62 21.02 6.92 4.73
CA ALA A 62 22.29 6.21 4.61
C ALA A 62 22.07 4.69 4.66
N PRO A 63 22.90 3.86 4.00
CA PRO A 63 22.82 2.41 4.07
C PRO A 63 22.86 1.91 5.52
N PRO A 64 21.87 1.14 5.98
CA PRO A 64 21.81 0.64 7.35
C PRO A 64 22.68 -0.63 7.55
N VAL A 65 23.96 -0.52 7.25
CA VAL A 65 24.95 -1.63 7.27
C VAL A 65 25.91 -1.52 8.45
N GLY A 66 26.48 -2.64 8.88
CA GLY A 66 27.46 -2.67 9.95
C GLY A 66 26.93 -2.08 11.26
N ASP A 67 27.59 -1.04 11.79
CA ASP A 67 27.16 -0.37 13.02
C ASP A 67 25.81 0.38 12.89
N LEU A 68 25.32 0.64 11.66
CA LEU A 68 24.02 1.23 11.41
C LEU A 68 22.90 0.18 11.31
N ARG A 69 23.20 -1.12 11.28
CA ARG A 69 22.19 -2.17 11.37
C ARG A 69 21.45 -2.04 12.70
N TRP A 70 20.12 -2.07 12.63
CA TRP A 70 19.23 -1.84 13.80
C TRP A 70 19.46 -0.50 14.50
N ARG A 71 19.67 0.55 13.69
CA ARG A 71 19.58 1.95 14.15
C ARG A 71 18.49 2.69 13.38
N PRO A 72 17.91 3.77 13.94
CA PRO A 72 17.07 4.68 13.19
C PRO A 72 17.77 5.14 11.91
N PRO A 73 17.03 5.40 10.81
CA PRO A 73 17.62 5.83 9.55
C PRO A 73 18.43 7.10 9.71
N GLN A 74 19.65 7.11 9.16
CA GLN A 74 20.58 8.22 9.24
C GLN A 74 20.53 9.06 7.96
N PRO A 75 20.85 10.37 8.01
CA PRO A 75 20.89 11.21 6.82
C PRO A 75 21.88 10.68 5.77
N VAL A 76 21.47 10.72 4.50
CA VAL A 76 22.34 10.37 3.39
C VAL A 76 23.41 11.43 3.17
N GLY A 77 24.63 11.01 2.81
CA GLY A 77 25.73 11.91 2.48
C GLY A 77 25.47 12.71 1.20
N ARG A 78 25.95 13.95 1.15
CA ARG A 78 25.84 14.79 -0.04
C ARG A 78 26.77 14.32 -1.14
N TRP A 79 26.30 14.36 -2.40
CA TRP A 79 27.09 14.07 -3.57
C TRP A 79 27.25 15.29 -4.49
N LYS A 80 28.40 15.34 -5.24
CA LYS A 80 28.72 16.45 -6.16
C LYS A 80 28.38 16.12 -7.61
N HIS A 81 28.30 14.85 -7.97
CA HIS A 81 27.96 14.39 -9.32
C HIS A 81 26.43 14.43 -9.56
N ILE A 82 26.00 14.14 -10.77
CA ILE A 82 24.59 13.91 -11.07
C ILE A 82 24.30 12.43 -10.82
N LEU A 83 23.31 12.14 -9.94
CA LEU A 83 22.76 10.80 -9.80
C LEU A 83 21.80 10.55 -10.97
N TYR A 84 22.13 9.58 -11.81
CA TYR A 84 21.25 9.12 -12.89
C TYR A 84 20.23 8.14 -12.33
N ALA A 85 19.08 8.63 -11.94
CA ALA A 85 17.99 7.88 -11.30
C ALA A 85 17.12 7.17 -12.35
N ARG A 86 17.69 6.17 -13.05
CA ARG A 86 17.06 5.43 -14.17
C ARG A 86 16.54 4.07 -13.74
N ASP A 87 17.26 3.45 -12.82
CA ASP A 87 17.03 2.06 -12.40
C ASP A 87 16.61 2.03 -10.94
N PHE A 88 15.80 1.05 -10.57
CA PHE A 88 15.44 0.81 -9.18
C PHE A 88 16.68 0.53 -8.34
N GLY A 89 16.69 0.97 -7.08
CA GLY A 89 17.64 0.51 -6.08
C GLY A 89 17.38 -0.93 -5.67
N TYR A 90 18.29 -1.52 -4.92
CA TYR A 90 18.11 -2.86 -4.36
C TYR A 90 16.83 -2.93 -3.52
N HIS A 91 16.10 -4.05 -3.55
CA HIS A 91 15.11 -4.33 -2.52
C HIS A 91 15.80 -4.74 -1.21
N CYS A 92 15.12 -4.55 -0.07
CA CYS A 92 15.70 -4.88 1.23
C CYS A 92 15.84 -6.39 1.41
N ILE A 93 16.83 -6.82 2.19
CA ILE A 93 17.03 -8.22 2.56
C ILE A 93 15.73 -8.76 3.15
N GLN A 94 15.25 -9.87 2.61
CA GLN A 94 13.94 -10.43 2.92
C GLN A 94 13.87 -11.93 2.66
N SER A 95 12.87 -12.59 3.24
CA SER A 95 12.47 -13.94 2.85
C SER A 95 11.96 -13.93 1.40
N GLY A 96 11.90 -15.09 0.76
CA GLY A 96 11.27 -15.21 -0.57
C GLY A 96 9.87 -14.60 -0.57
N GLY A 97 9.54 -13.83 -1.62
CA GLY A 97 8.25 -13.18 -1.80
C GLY A 97 7.11 -14.18 -2.05
N TYR A 98 5.89 -13.69 -2.06
CA TYR A 98 4.73 -14.43 -2.59
C TYR A 98 4.91 -14.67 -4.09
N ALA A 99 4.20 -15.65 -4.64
CA ALA A 99 4.40 -16.09 -6.04
C ALA A 99 4.08 -14.99 -7.09
N ASP A 100 3.31 -13.98 -6.72
CA ASP A 100 2.94 -12.81 -7.54
C ASP A 100 3.90 -11.64 -7.41
N MET A 101 4.83 -11.66 -6.44
CA MET A 101 5.85 -10.63 -6.26
C MET A 101 7.03 -10.85 -7.21
N VAL A 102 7.12 -10.04 -8.25
CA VAL A 102 8.20 -10.08 -9.25
C VAL A 102 8.99 -8.79 -9.21
N PHE A 103 10.24 -8.87 -8.72
CA PHE A 103 11.11 -7.71 -8.60
C PHE A 103 11.93 -7.47 -9.87
N HIS A 104 12.06 -6.18 -10.25
CA HIS A 104 12.81 -5.71 -11.41
C HIS A 104 13.96 -4.79 -11.00
N ASP A 105 14.73 -5.21 -10.01
CA ASP A 105 15.86 -4.50 -9.43
C ASP A 105 17.11 -5.40 -9.38
N PRO A 106 18.28 -4.89 -8.94
CA PRO A 106 19.53 -5.66 -8.92
C PRO A 106 19.57 -6.81 -7.92
N GLY A 107 18.55 -6.99 -7.07
CA GLY A 107 18.49 -8.02 -6.05
C GLY A 107 18.44 -7.48 -4.61
N PRO A 108 18.54 -8.36 -3.61
CA PRO A 108 18.46 -7.98 -2.19
C PRO A 108 19.75 -7.31 -1.69
N SER A 109 19.62 -6.29 -0.84
CA SER A 109 20.73 -5.66 -0.14
C SER A 109 20.27 -5.03 1.17
N GLU A 110 21.15 -4.89 2.17
CA GLU A 110 20.92 -3.99 3.29
C GLU A 110 20.99 -2.52 2.85
N ASP A 111 21.75 -2.17 1.79
CA ASP A 111 21.75 -0.85 1.16
C ASP A 111 20.52 -0.69 0.26
N CYS A 112 19.35 -0.58 0.87
CA CYS A 112 18.06 -0.60 0.21
C CYS A 112 17.18 0.64 0.45
N LEU A 113 17.61 1.59 1.29
CA LEU A 113 16.80 2.73 1.69
C LEU A 113 16.69 3.78 0.59
N THR A 114 16.04 3.38 -0.50
CA THR A 114 15.80 4.20 -1.69
C THR A 114 14.31 4.40 -1.93
N LEU A 115 13.98 5.46 -2.68
CA LEU A 115 12.63 5.77 -3.13
C LEU A 115 12.62 6.09 -4.64
N ASN A 116 11.43 6.04 -5.21
CA ASN A 116 11.19 6.38 -6.61
C ASN A 116 10.14 7.50 -6.71
N VAL A 117 10.22 8.31 -7.76
CA VAL A 117 9.29 9.42 -7.99
C VAL A 117 8.82 9.39 -9.46
N TRP A 118 7.51 9.43 -9.68
CA TRP A 118 6.89 9.65 -10.98
C TRP A 118 6.24 11.03 -10.97
N ALA A 119 6.75 11.93 -11.79
CA ALA A 119 6.31 13.33 -11.83
C ALA A 119 5.82 13.70 -13.23
N PRO A 120 4.62 14.28 -13.39
CA PRO A 120 4.19 14.84 -14.67
C PRO A 120 5.17 15.87 -15.19
N VAL A 121 5.44 15.84 -16.51
CA VAL A 121 6.23 16.89 -17.16
C VAL A 121 5.49 18.21 -16.99
N ALA A 122 6.17 19.19 -16.40
CA ALA A 122 5.58 20.48 -16.09
C ALA A 122 5.04 21.19 -17.35
N ALA A 123 3.78 21.57 -17.33
CA ALA A 123 3.15 22.35 -18.38
C ALA A 123 3.21 23.86 -18.03
N GLY A 124 3.78 24.66 -18.94
CA GLY A 124 3.86 26.12 -18.75
C GLY A 124 5.05 26.59 -17.92
N LYS A 125 5.14 27.92 -17.74
CA LYS A 125 6.31 28.56 -17.07
C LYS A 125 6.24 28.49 -15.54
N HIS A 126 5.06 28.42 -14.97
CA HIS A 126 4.81 28.39 -13.51
C HIS A 126 3.64 27.45 -13.21
N PRO A 127 3.85 26.11 -13.28
CA PRO A 127 2.78 25.16 -12.96
C PRO A 127 2.45 25.22 -11.47
N ALA A 128 1.18 25.05 -11.14
CA ALA A 128 0.76 24.85 -9.75
C ALA A 128 1.38 23.55 -9.22
N PRO A 129 1.80 23.51 -7.95
CA PRO A 129 2.31 22.28 -7.35
C PRO A 129 1.21 21.21 -7.29
N LEU A 130 1.60 19.96 -7.55
CA LEU A 130 0.71 18.82 -7.64
C LEU A 130 0.60 18.09 -6.29
N PRO A 131 -0.57 17.54 -5.93
CA PRO A 131 -0.70 16.63 -4.79
C PRO A 131 0.28 15.46 -4.90
N VAL A 132 0.73 14.97 -3.76
CA VAL A 132 1.71 13.88 -3.67
C VAL A 132 1.05 12.64 -3.08
N MET A 133 1.23 11.50 -3.72
CA MET A 133 0.79 10.19 -3.23
C MET A 133 2.03 9.35 -2.92
N VAL A 134 2.14 8.84 -1.68
CA VAL A 134 3.31 8.09 -1.20
C VAL A 134 2.87 6.67 -0.89
N TRP A 135 3.32 5.72 -1.72
CA TRP A 135 3.00 4.30 -1.62
C TRP A 135 3.88 3.57 -0.62
N ILE A 136 3.25 2.74 0.19
CA ILE A 136 3.87 1.82 1.14
C ILE A 136 3.39 0.41 0.80
N TYR A 137 4.28 -0.43 0.28
CA TYR A 137 3.93 -1.80 -0.11
C TYR A 137 3.65 -2.71 1.10
N GLY A 138 2.87 -3.76 0.87
CA GLY A 138 2.56 -4.81 1.84
C GLY A 138 3.60 -5.93 1.89
N GLY A 139 3.16 -7.12 2.32
CA GLY A 139 4.01 -8.32 2.45
C GLY A 139 4.34 -8.69 3.90
N GLY A 140 3.46 -8.39 4.85
CA GLY A 140 3.54 -8.84 6.25
C GLY A 140 4.75 -8.33 7.01
N PHE A 141 5.32 -7.20 6.64
CA PHE A 141 6.58 -6.65 7.15
C PHE A 141 7.81 -7.55 6.94
N THR A 142 7.69 -8.62 6.17
CA THR A 142 8.75 -9.62 5.95
C THR A 142 9.25 -9.68 4.51
N THR A 143 8.46 -9.21 3.55
CA THR A 143 8.76 -9.21 2.11
C THR A 143 8.14 -8.00 1.43
N GLY A 144 8.52 -7.72 0.18
CA GLY A 144 8.03 -6.63 -0.64
C GLY A 144 9.13 -5.72 -1.18
N GLY A 145 8.79 -4.88 -2.14
CA GLY A 145 9.72 -3.93 -2.75
C GLY A 145 9.04 -3.05 -3.78
N THR A 146 9.69 -1.95 -4.13
CA THR A 146 9.12 -0.92 -5.01
C THR A 146 9.34 -1.19 -6.49
N SER A 147 9.99 -2.30 -6.86
CA SER A 147 10.35 -2.61 -8.24
C SER A 147 9.35 -3.55 -8.95
N GLU A 148 8.24 -3.86 -8.29
CA GLU A 148 7.18 -4.67 -8.88
C GLU A 148 6.39 -3.85 -9.93
N ASN A 149 6.21 -4.40 -11.14
CA ASN A 149 5.48 -3.72 -12.22
C ASN A 149 4.03 -3.40 -11.85
N ARG A 150 3.41 -4.17 -10.95
CA ARG A 150 2.03 -3.93 -10.50
C ARG A 150 1.87 -2.63 -9.71
N GLN A 151 2.97 -2.05 -9.21
CA GLN A 151 3.02 -0.83 -8.39
C GLN A 151 3.64 0.36 -9.15
N ASP A 152 3.74 0.33 -10.48
CA ASP A 152 4.30 1.44 -11.25
C ASP A 152 3.41 2.68 -11.18
N GLY A 153 3.98 3.81 -10.76
CA GLY A 153 3.24 5.05 -10.48
C GLY A 153 2.84 5.87 -11.72
N GLU A 154 3.21 5.46 -12.94
CA GLU A 154 2.98 6.24 -14.16
C GLU A 154 1.50 6.54 -14.41
N PHE A 155 0.62 5.53 -14.25
CA PHE A 155 -0.81 5.68 -14.47
C PHE A 155 -1.48 6.70 -13.52
N LEU A 156 -1.13 6.68 -12.25
CA LEU A 156 -1.62 7.66 -11.27
C LEU A 156 -1.04 9.05 -11.56
N ALA A 157 0.25 9.12 -11.94
CA ALA A 157 0.89 10.39 -12.28
C ALA A 157 0.22 11.07 -13.49
N HIS A 158 -0.26 10.32 -14.48
CA HIS A 158 -1.06 10.86 -15.59
C HIS A 158 -2.34 11.56 -15.15
N ARG A 159 -2.82 11.31 -13.93
CA ARG A 159 -4.00 11.98 -13.35
C ARG A 159 -3.68 13.25 -12.57
N GLY A 160 -2.45 13.78 -12.73
CA GLY A 160 -2.04 15.06 -12.16
C GLY A 160 -1.70 14.98 -10.68
N VAL A 161 -1.04 13.94 -10.27
CA VAL A 161 -0.41 13.79 -8.95
C VAL A 161 1.06 13.42 -9.14
N VAL A 162 1.91 13.70 -8.14
CA VAL A 162 3.25 13.12 -8.06
C VAL A 162 3.15 11.85 -7.23
N VAL A 163 3.66 10.73 -7.76
CA VAL A 163 3.67 9.44 -7.06
C VAL A 163 5.07 9.16 -6.53
N VAL A 164 5.16 8.69 -5.30
CA VAL A 164 6.40 8.26 -4.67
C VAL A 164 6.19 6.84 -4.14
N SER A 165 7.17 5.94 -4.32
CA SER A 165 7.24 4.66 -3.63
C SER A 165 8.56 4.53 -2.89
N MET A 166 8.59 3.82 -1.74
CA MET A 166 9.79 3.69 -0.93
C MET A 166 10.05 2.26 -0.51
N ASN A 167 11.32 1.84 -0.50
CA ASN A 167 11.74 0.66 0.22
C ASN A 167 11.91 0.98 1.71
N TYR A 168 11.66 0.00 2.58
CA TYR A 168 11.88 0.08 4.01
C TYR A 168 12.37 -1.29 4.54
N ARG A 169 13.13 -1.30 5.63
CA ARG A 169 13.67 -2.53 6.21
C ARG A 169 12.57 -3.47 6.68
N LEU A 170 12.81 -4.76 6.47
CA LEU A 170 11.84 -5.85 6.65
C LEU A 170 12.36 -6.90 7.63
N GLY A 171 11.44 -7.66 8.22
CA GLY A 171 11.74 -8.79 9.07
C GLY A 171 12.76 -8.46 10.16
N ILE A 172 13.72 -9.35 10.38
CA ILE A 172 14.75 -9.16 11.40
C ILE A 172 15.55 -7.86 11.24
N PHE A 173 15.76 -7.39 9.98
CA PHE A 173 16.53 -6.16 9.73
C PHE A 173 15.74 -4.89 10.07
N GLY A 174 14.41 -4.95 9.98
CA GLY A 174 13.52 -3.83 10.23
C GLY A 174 12.89 -3.77 11.62
N PHE A 175 12.84 -4.91 12.32
CA PHE A 175 12.00 -5.03 13.51
C PHE A 175 12.60 -5.81 14.68
N MET A 176 13.87 -6.16 14.64
CA MET A 176 14.51 -6.81 15.78
C MET A 176 14.61 -5.85 16.98
N ALA A 177 14.16 -6.31 18.15
CA ALA A 177 14.25 -5.61 19.42
C ALA A 177 15.22 -6.34 20.37
N LEU A 178 16.12 -5.61 21.00
CA LEU A 178 17.02 -6.12 22.03
C LEU A 178 17.24 -5.06 23.11
N GLN A 179 17.48 -5.51 24.34
CA GLN A 179 17.80 -4.59 25.43
C GLN A 179 19.06 -3.74 25.12
N GLU A 180 20.12 -4.33 24.54
CA GLU A 180 21.33 -3.59 24.13
C GLU A 180 21.03 -2.53 23.04
N LEU A 181 20.07 -2.78 22.14
CA LEU A 181 19.60 -1.78 21.15
C LEU A 181 18.86 -0.62 21.82
N THR A 182 18.02 -0.95 22.80
CA THR A 182 17.31 0.05 23.61
C THR A 182 18.27 0.90 24.43
N GLU A 183 19.30 0.29 25.02
CA GLU A 183 20.31 0.98 25.81
C GLU A 183 21.21 1.90 24.95
N GLU A 184 21.57 1.51 23.73
CA GLU A 184 22.35 2.36 22.83
C GLU A 184 21.51 3.47 22.17
N SER A 185 20.17 3.34 22.16
CA SER A 185 19.25 4.32 21.58
C SER A 185 19.12 5.55 22.48
N ALA A 186 19.33 6.74 21.91
CA ALA A 186 19.13 8.01 22.64
C ALA A 186 17.70 8.19 23.17
N ASN A 187 16.73 7.48 22.59
CA ASN A 187 15.32 7.53 22.95
C ASN A 187 14.86 6.30 23.73
N HIS A 188 15.77 5.41 24.11
CA HIS A 188 15.47 4.17 24.83
C HIS A 188 14.37 3.32 24.18
N ALA A 189 14.44 3.15 22.85
CA ALA A 189 13.50 2.38 22.04
C ALA A 189 14.24 1.51 21.02
N SER A 190 13.66 0.35 20.68
CA SER A 190 14.12 -0.56 19.62
C SER A 190 12.92 -1.28 18.99
N GLY A 191 13.09 -1.88 17.80
CA GLY A 191 12.08 -2.72 17.14
C GLY A 191 11.46 -2.11 15.90
N ASN A 192 11.10 -0.83 15.88
CA ASN A 192 10.32 -0.20 14.80
C ASN A 192 11.15 0.48 13.70
N TYR A 193 12.34 -0.04 13.36
CA TYR A 193 13.22 0.63 12.37
C TYR A 193 12.60 0.71 10.97
N GLY A 194 11.83 -0.30 10.54
CA GLY A 194 11.12 -0.27 9.26
C GLY A 194 10.06 0.85 9.20
N LEU A 195 9.31 1.09 10.28
CA LEU A 195 8.35 2.20 10.37
C LEU A 195 9.08 3.57 10.47
N MET A 196 10.24 3.62 11.12
CA MET A 196 11.09 4.82 11.13
C MET A 196 11.64 5.13 9.74
N ASP A 197 12.00 4.11 8.93
CA ASP A 197 12.42 4.28 7.54
C ASP A 197 11.31 4.92 6.70
N GLN A 198 10.07 4.45 6.84
CA GLN A 198 8.90 5.04 6.17
C GLN A 198 8.71 6.52 6.57
N THR A 199 8.85 6.82 7.86
CA THR A 199 8.78 8.21 8.35
C THR A 199 9.88 9.07 7.78
N ALA A 200 11.11 8.55 7.69
CA ALA A 200 12.25 9.27 7.09
C ALA A 200 12.05 9.54 5.59
N ALA A 201 11.46 8.58 4.87
CA ALA A 201 11.12 8.75 3.46
C ALA A 201 10.02 9.82 3.27
N ILE A 202 8.96 9.82 4.09
CA ILE A 202 7.91 10.86 4.06
C ILE A 202 8.50 12.23 4.42
N ALA A 203 9.39 12.29 5.40
CA ALA A 203 10.11 13.52 5.74
C ALA A 203 11.04 13.99 4.60
N TRP A 204 11.67 13.06 3.86
CA TRP A 204 12.42 13.39 2.64
C TRP A 204 11.49 13.95 1.57
N VAL A 205 10.33 13.35 1.33
CA VAL A 205 9.30 13.86 0.41
C VAL A 205 8.95 15.31 0.78
N ARG A 206 8.64 15.57 2.05
CA ARG A 206 8.29 16.92 2.50
C ARG A 206 9.38 17.96 2.24
N ARG A 207 10.66 17.59 2.30
CA ARG A 207 11.79 18.52 2.03
C ARG A 207 12.09 18.71 0.55
N ASN A 208 11.87 17.69 -0.28
CA ASN A 208 12.44 17.64 -1.62
C ASN A 208 11.41 17.64 -2.77
N ILE A 209 10.14 17.26 -2.49
CA ILE A 209 9.18 16.96 -3.56
C ILE A 209 8.82 18.18 -4.42
N ALA A 210 8.99 19.40 -3.90
CA ALA A 210 8.80 20.63 -4.67
C ALA A 210 9.74 20.72 -5.89
N ALA A 211 10.94 20.13 -5.82
CA ALA A 211 11.87 20.05 -6.94
C ALA A 211 11.34 19.17 -8.10
N PHE A 212 10.39 18.29 -7.81
CA PHE A 212 9.70 17.42 -8.75
C PHE A 212 8.29 17.93 -9.13
N GLY A 213 7.94 19.14 -8.71
CA GLY A 213 6.63 19.76 -8.98
C GLY A 213 5.51 19.34 -8.00
N GLY A 214 5.84 18.63 -6.92
CA GLY A 214 4.89 18.22 -5.90
C GLY A 214 4.65 19.28 -4.81
N ASP A 215 3.46 19.24 -4.21
CA ASP A 215 3.07 20.08 -3.07
C ASP A 215 3.45 19.39 -1.75
N ALA A 216 4.48 19.88 -1.09
CA ALA A 216 4.94 19.38 0.20
C ALA A 216 3.90 19.53 1.34
N ALA A 217 2.87 20.37 1.17
CA ALA A 217 1.79 20.53 2.13
C ALA A 217 0.60 19.59 1.85
N ASN A 218 0.59 18.88 0.71
CA ASN A 218 -0.51 18.02 0.28
C ASN A 218 -0.04 16.58 0.02
N ILE A 219 0.39 15.89 1.07
CA ILE A 219 0.92 14.52 1.03
C ILE A 219 -0.16 13.53 1.50
N THR A 220 -0.52 12.59 0.62
CA THR A 220 -1.38 11.45 0.92
C THR A 220 -0.51 10.20 0.99
N ILE A 221 -0.45 9.52 2.12
CA ILE A 221 0.13 8.18 2.19
C ILE A 221 -0.92 7.14 1.82
N PHE A 222 -0.51 6.08 1.14
CA PHE A 222 -1.41 4.97 0.81
C PHE A 222 -0.64 3.65 0.79
N GLY A 223 -1.32 2.56 1.13
CA GLY A 223 -0.68 1.25 1.19
C GLY A 223 -1.68 0.12 1.35
N GLU A 224 -1.25 -1.08 1.00
CA GLU A 224 -2.04 -2.31 1.06
C GLU A 224 -1.44 -3.28 2.08
N SER A 225 -2.30 -4.09 2.74
CA SER A 225 -1.86 -5.12 3.71
C SER A 225 -0.97 -4.54 4.82
N ALA A 226 0.25 -5.03 5.00
CA ALA A 226 1.23 -4.44 5.93
C ALA A 226 1.55 -2.96 5.62
N GLY A 227 1.41 -2.53 4.35
CA GLY A 227 1.49 -1.12 3.97
C GLY A 227 0.33 -0.30 4.54
N SER A 228 -0.90 -0.82 4.51
CA SER A 228 -2.07 -0.21 5.16
C SER A 228 -1.96 -0.24 6.68
N GLN A 229 -1.44 -1.33 7.24
CA GLN A 229 -1.07 -1.41 8.66
C GLN A 229 -0.08 -0.30 9.03
N SER A 230 0.96 -0.09 8.19
CA SER A 230 1.90 1.01 8.34
C SER A 230 1.21 2.37 8.29
N VAL A 231 0.24 2.58 7.37
CA VAL A 231 -0.54 3.81 7.27
C VAL A 231 -1.25 4.11 8.59
N SER A 232 -1.94 3.14 9.19
CA SER A 232 -2.64 3.33 10.47
C SER A 232 -1.69 3.65 11.63
N ALA A 233 -0.49 3.03 11.65
CA ALA A 233 0.55 3.29 12.65
C ALA A 233 1.20 4.68 12.47
N LEU A 234 1.49 5.09 11.23
CA LEU A 234 2.06 6.40 10.93
C LEU A 234 1.14 7.55 11.36
N ILE A 235 -0.19 7.39 11.16
CA ILE A 235 -1.16 8.39 11.62
C ILE A 235 -1.25 8.43 13.15
N ALA A 236 -1.04 7.29 13.82
CA ALA A 236 -1.01 7.20 15.28
C ALA A 236 0.30 7.74 15.89
N SER A 237 1.40 7.69 15.12
CA SER A 237 2.73 8.00 15.63
C SER A 237 2.97 9.48 15.85
N PRO A 238 3.43 9.91 17.05
CA PRO A 238 3.83 11.29 17.28
C PRO A 238 5.01 11.74 16.42
N ILE A 239 5.87 10.80 15.96
CA ILE A 239 7.04 11.11 15.13
C ILE A 239 6.63 11.50 13.70
N ALA A 240 5.54 10.93 13.16
CA ALA A 240 5.03 11.27 11.84
C ALA A 240 4.03 12.45 11.85
N LYS A 241 3.71 12.98 13.04
CA LYS A 241 2.72 14.06 13.19
C LYS A 241 3.09 15.29 12.35
N GLY A 242 2.13 15.76 11.55
CA GLY A 242 2.28 16.94 10.70
C GLY A 242 3.02 16.69 9.37
N LEU A 243 3.47 15.46 9.09
CA LEU A 243 4.05 15.10 7.80
C LEU A 243 2.99 14.72 6.76
N ILE A 244 1.83 14.26 7.19
CA ILE A 244 0.80 13.60 6.39
C ILE A 244 -0.46 14.47 6.38
N SER A 245 -1.07 14.65 5.22
CA SER A 245 -2.29 15.45 5.05
C SER A 245 -3.55 14.58 4.88
N LYS A 246 -3.41 13.38 4.31
CA LYS A 246 -4.48 12.42 4.05
C LYS A 246 -3.92 11.01 4.03
N ALA A 247 -4.77 10.00 4.19
CA ALA A 247 -4.35 8.62 4.19
C ALA A 247 -5.36 7.71 3.48
N ILE A 248 -4.83 6.69 2.78
CA ILE A 248 -5.62 5.62 2.18
C ILE A 248 -5.09 4.28 2.71
N GLY A 249 -5.99 3.44 3.21
CA GLY A 249 -5.65 2.11 3.68
C GLY A 249 -6.41 1.03 2.93
N GLU A 250 -5.67 0.13 2.30
CA GLU A 250 -6.19 -0.96 1.50
C GLU A 250 -5.92 -2.27 2.23
N SER A 251 -6.98 -2.92 2.76
CA SER A 251 -6.90 -4.24 3.41
C SER A 251 -5.86 -4.34 4.53
N GLY A 252 -5.99 -3.54 5.59
CA GLY A 252 -5.11 -3.66 6.77
C GLY A 252 -5.12 -2.48 7.73
N ALA A 253 -4.97 -2.78 9.02
CA ALA A 253 -4.65 -1.80 10.05
C ALA A 253 -3.95 -2.46 11.25
N ILE A 254 -3.08 -1.72 11.94
CA ILE A 254 -2.54 -2.17 13.24
C ILE A 254 -3.57 -1.86 14.34
N PHE A 255 -4.70 -2.52 14.26
CA PHE A 255 -5.66 -2.58 15.34
C PHE A 255 -5.69 -4.01 15.86
N SER A 256 -5.65 -4.15 17.19
CA SER A 256 -5.73 -5.48 17.80
C SER A 256 -6.92 -6.24 17.25
N SER A 257 -6.67 -7.42 16.76
CA SER A 257 -7.65 -8.33 16.19
C SER A 257 -7.39 -9.74 16.70
N PHE A 258 -8.23 -10.69 16.34
CA PHE A 258 -8.03 -12.10 16.68
C PHE A 258 -6.71 -12.67 16.16
N SER A 259 -6.12 -12.07 15.15
CA SER A 259 -4.91 -12.56 14.49
C SER A 259 -3.65 -11.72 14.80
N MET A 260 -3.81 -10.52 15.39
CA MET A 260 -2.68 -9.63 15.61
C MET A 260 -2.81 -8.88 16.95
N THR A 261 -1.85 -9.11 17.83
CA THR A 261 -1.62 -8.28 19.02
C THR A 261 -0.16 -7.86 19.02
N LEU A 262 0.09 -6.55 19.06
CA LEU A 262 1.46 -6.05 19.15
C LEU A 262 2.07 -6.41 20.51
N PRO A 263 3.29 -6.94 20.53
CA PRO A 263 4.04 -7.09 21.77
C PRO A 263 4.42 -5.73 22.34
N THR A 264 4.56 -5.64 23.65
CA THR A 264 5.30 -4.53 24.25
C THR A 264 6.78 -4.66 23.90
N ARG A 265 7.54 -3.56 23.92
CA ARG A 265 9.00 -3.58 23.71
C ARG A 265 9.68 -4.66 24.57
N GLN A 266 9.35 -4.75 25.84
CA GLN A 266 9.95 -5.74 26.72
C GLN A 266 9.66 -7.18 26.28
N GLN A 267 8.46 -7.47 25.83
CA GLN A 267 8.10 -8.79 25.28
C GLN A 267 8.86 -9.09 23.98
N ALA A 268 8.99 -8.11 23.08
CA ALA A 268 9.77 -8.23 21.86
C ALA A 268 11.25 -8.47 22.16
N GLU A 269 11.86 -7.65 23.04
CA GLU A 269 13.26 -7.81 23.50
C GLU A 269 13.54 -9.21 24.07
N GLN A 270 12.64 -9.73 24.91
CA GLN A 270 12.78 -11.07 25.49
C GLN A 270 12.65 -12.18 24.45
N ALA A 271 11.67 -12.06 23.54
CA ALA A 271 11.44 -13.06 22.50
C ALA A 271 12.61 -13.12 21.50
N ASP A 272 13.10 -11.96 21.07
CA ASP A 272 14.16 -11.82 20.08
C ASP A 272 15.52 -12.24 20.67
N ALA A 273 15.81 -11.86 21.92
CA ALA A 273 17.02 -12.32 22.61
C ALA A 273 17.01 -13.84 22.81
N ALA A 274 15.89 -14.42 23.24
CA ALA A 274 15.77 -15.86 23.41
C ALA A 274 15.89 -16.62 22.06
N TRP A 275 15.36 -16.03 20.98
CA TRP A 275 15.56 -16.58 19.64
C TRP A 275 17.02 -16.50 19.20
N ALA A 276 17.68 -15.35 19.35
CA ALA A 276 19.08 -15.17 18.97
C ALA A 276 20.01 -16.13 19.73
N GLU A 277 19.75 -16.33 21.02
CA GLU A 277 20.49 -17.29 21.83
C GLU A 277 20.35 -18.74 21.30
N ARG A 278 19.14 -19.14 20.92
CA ARG A 278 18.92 -20.47 20.30
C ARG A 278 19.51 -20.59 18.91
N ALA A 279 19.39 -19.54 18.08
CA ALA A 279 19.83 -19.59 16.69
C ALA A 279 21.34 -19.50 16.51
N PHE A 280 22.02 -18.74 17.37
CA PHE A 280 23.44 -18.39 17.22
C PHE A 280 24.29 -18.70 18.46
N GLY A 281 23.70 -19.12 19.59
CA GLY A 281 24.40 -19.29 20.86
C GLY A 281 24.79 -17.98 21.53
N SER A 282 24.27 -16.84 21.06
CA SER A 282 24.51 -15.52 21.64
C SER A 282 23.45 -14.51 21.19
N SER A 283 22.97 -13.72 22.12
CA SER A 283 22.09 -12.57 21.89
C SER A 283 22.84 -11.22 21.94
N ARG A 284 24.20 -11.25 22.07
CA ARG A 284 25.01 -10.03 22.19
C ARG A 284 24.99 -9.23 20.88
N LEU A 285 24.63 -7.95 20.95
CA LEU A 285 24.50 -7.06 19.81
C LEU A 285 25.77 -6.99 18.93
N PHE A 286 26.95 -6.87 19.56
CA PHE A 286 28.24 -6.88 18.85
C PHE A 286 28.40 -8.13 17.97
N TYR A 287 28.09 -9.30 18.52
CA TYR A 287 28.16 -10.55 17.77
C TYR A 287 27.16 -10.59 16.62
N LEU A 288 25.90 -10.23 16.88
CA LEU A 288 24.84 -10.23 15.86
C LEU A 288 25.14 -9.25 14.72
N ARG A 289 25.73 -8.07 14.99
CA ARG A 289 26.19 -7.13 13.96
C ARG A 289 27.37 -7.64 13.14
N SER A 290 28.16 -8.57 13.67
CA SER A 290 29.28 -9.17 12.93
C SER A 290 28.84 -10.26 11.94
N LEU A 291 27.63 -10.77 12.05
CA LEU A 291 27.06 -11.75 11.13
C LEU A 291 26.73 -11.13 9.79
N THR A 292 26.85 -11.90 8.72
CA THR A 292 26.39 -11.50 7.40
C THR A 292 24.86 -11.40 7.35
N ALA A 293 24.32 -10.67 6.40
CA ALA A 293 22.88 -10.60 6.19
C ALA A 293 22.27 -11.98 5.86
N ASP A 294 22.99 -12.78 5.07
CA ASP A 294 22.56 -14.13 4.70
C ASP A 294 22.50 -15.06 5.91
N GLU A 295 23.48 -15.03 6.81
CA GLU A 295 23.48 -15.83 8.05
C GLU A 295 22.27 -15.46 8.94
N LEU A 296 22.00 -14.16 9.10
CA LEU A 296 20.85 -13.67 9.86
C LEU A 296 19.53 -14.12 9.23
N LEU A 297 19.39 -13.94 7.91
CA LEU A 297 18.19 -14.27 7.18
C LEU A 297 17.93 -15.79 7.21
N GLU A 298 18.95 -16.62 6.94
CA GLU A 298 18.84 -18.08 6.98
C GLU A 298 18.28 -18.57 8.30
N LYS A 299 18.77 -18.04 9.42
CA LYS A 299 18.29 -18.41 10.75
C LYS A 299 16.90 -17.87 11.06
N ALA A 300 16.59 -16.66 10.62
CA ALA A 300 15.25 -16.09 10.77
C ALA A 300 14.20 -16.86 9.95
N MET A 301 14.62 -17.48 8.85
CA MET A 301 13.77 -18.32 7.98
C MET A 301 13.70 -19.79 8.44
N ALA A 302 14.65 -20.24 9.25
CA ALA A 302 14.69 -21.63 9.68
C ALA A 302 13.49 -21.95 10.59
N ARG A 303 12.65 -22.92 10.16
CA ARG A 303 11.49 -23.40 10.91
C ARG A 303 11.86 -24.36 12.06
N SER A 304 13.09 -24.30 12.55
CA SER A 304 13.63 -25.17 13.60
C SER A 304 13.33 -24.63 15.00
N GLY A 305 12.07 -24.45 15.34
CA GLY A 305 11.62 -23.95 16.64
C GLY A 305 10.86 -22.63 16.57
N PRO A 306 10.44 -22.07 17.73
CA PRO A 306 9.71 -20.80 17.76
C PRO A 306 10.59 -19.66 17.24
N THR A 307 10.23 -19.11 16.09
CA THR A 307 10.85 -17.89 15.55
C THR A 307 9.90 -16.71 15.86
N PRO A 308 10.38 -15.58 16.41
CA PRO A 308 9.56 -14.41 16.60
C PRO A 308 9.01 -13.92 15.26
N HIS A 309 7.85 -13.33 15.28
CA HIS A 309 7.41 -12.50 14.18
C HIS A 309 8.11 -11.14 14.31
N PHE A 310 9.21 -10.94 13.56
CA PHE A 310 9.90 -9.65 13.50
C PHE A 310 9.01 -8.63 12.80
N GLY A 311 8.21 -7.92 13.58
CA GLY A 311 7.22 -6.94 13.15
C GLY A 311 7.09 -5.81 14.16
N PRO A 312 6.18 -4.84 13.94
CA PRO A 312 5.98 -3.71 14.82
C PRO A 312 5.73 -4.09 16.29
N ASP A 313 6.20 -3.24 17.19
CA ASP A 313 5.99 -3.37 18.64
C ASP A 313 5.56 -2.03 19.27
N ILE A 314 5.10 -2.08 20.52
CA ILE A 314 4.81 -0.89 21.34
C ILE A 314 6.12 -0.49 22.01
N ASP A 315 6.94 0.30 21.29
CA ASP A 315 8.30 0.67 21.69
C ASP A 315 8.38 1.86 22.68
N GLY A 316 7.26 2.55 22.87
CA GLY A 316 7.20 3.74 23.71
C GLY A 316 7.67 5.04 23.02
N LEU A 317 8.17 4.96 21.78
CA LEU A 317 8.67 6.08 20.97
C LEU A 317 7.86 6.26 19.68
N PHE A 318 7.95 5.30 18.77
CA PHE A 318 7.19 5.32 17.53
C PHE A 318 5.71 5.04 17.81
N LEU A 319 5.43 4.02 18.61
CA LEU A 319 4.13 3.71 19.19
C LEU A 319 4.22 3.82 20.73
N PRO A 320 3.80 4.97 21.31
CA PRO A 320 3.83 5.14 22.77
C PRO A 320 2.82 4.25 23.51
N ASP A 321 1.81 3.76 22.81
CA ASP A 321 0.78 2.82 23.29
C ASP A 321 0.29 1.99 22.08
N SER A 322 -0.62 1.04 22.30
CA SER A 322 -1.30 0.38 21.21
C SER A 322 -2.00 1.38 20.30
N VAL A 323 -2.02 1.11 18.98
CA VAL A 323 -2.67 2.02 18.02
C VAL A 323 -4.13 2.24 18.40
N ALA A 324 -4.84 1.20 18.86
CA ALA A 324 -6.22 1.32 19.32
C ALA A 324 -6.38 2.30 20.50
N ASN A 325 -5.48 2.27 21.48
CA ASN A 325 -5.51 3.19 22.64
C ASN A 325 -5.19 4.63 22.21
N ILE A 326 -4.23 4.83 21.32
CA ILE A 326 -3.90 6.16 20.76
C ILE A 326 -5.12 6.78 20.09
N TYR A 327 -5.85 6.00 19.27
CA TYR A 327 -7.08 6.44 18.62
C TYR A 327 -8.23 6.66 19.61
N ALA A 328 -8.40 5.76 20.59
CA ALA A 328 -9.41 5.94 21.64
C ALA A 328 -9.21 7.22 22.44
N ALA A 329 -7.94 7.63 22.65
CA ALA A 329 -7.57 8.88 23.29
C ALA A 329 -7.65 10.12 22.35
N GLY A 330 -7.96 9.94 21.06
CA GLY A 330 -8.00 11.02 20.06
C GLY A 330 -6.64 11.65 19.78
N GLN A 331 -5.55 10.91 19.95
CA GLN A 331 -4.16 11.42 19.80
C GLN A 331 -3.59 11.23 18.39
N GLN A 332 -4.26 10.44 17.54
CA GLN A 332 -3.90 10.26 16.15
C GLN A 332 -4.04 11.54 15.32
N ALA A 333 -3.50 11.57 14.11
CA ALA A 333 -3.72 12.69 13.19
C ALA A 333 -5.19 12.72 12.73
N HIS A 334 -5.85 13.88 12.91
CA HIS A 334 -7.24 14.11 12.50
C HIS A 334 -7.28 14.55 11.03
N ILE A 335 -6.99 13.64 10.12
CA ILE A 335 -6.93 13.86 8.68
C ILE A 335 -8.00 13.03 7.96
N PRO A 336 -8.38 13.38 6.71
CA PRO A 336 -9.25 12.54 5.90
C PRO A 336 -8.64 11.15 5.67
N VAL A 337 -9.48 10.11 5.81
CA VAL A 337 -9.10 8.71 5.59
C VAL A 337 -10.06 8.08 4.59
N LEU A 338 -9.49 7.36 3.63
CA LEU A 338 -10.19 6.45 2.74
C LEU A 338 -9.68 5.05 3.03
N GLY A 339 -10.57 4.06 3.17
CA GLY A 339 -10.12 2.69 3.40
C GLY A 339 -11.19 1.67 3.09
N GLY A 340 -10.79 0.41 3.05
CA GLY A 340 -11.66 -0.70 2.76
C GLY A 340 -10.88 -1.99 2.56
N TRP A 341 -11.56 -3.01 2.03
CA TRP A 341 -10.98 -4.32 1.82
C TRP A 341 -11.69 -5.10 0.72
N ASN A 342 -11.13 -6.27 0.39
CA ASN A 342 -11.61 -7.13 -0.68
C ASN A 342 -12.61 -8.17 -0.17
N ALA A 343 -13.47 -8.64 -1.03
CA ALA A 343 -14.55 -9.56 -0.66
C ALA A 343 -14.04 -10.95 -0.21
N ASN A 344 -12.86 -11.36 -0.63
CA ASN A 344 -12.32 -12.70 -0.41
C ASN A 344 -10.89 -12.65 0.18
N GLU A 345 -10.70 -11.89 1.25
CA GLU A 345 -9.40 -11.65 1.89
C GLU A 345 -8.68 -12.92 2.35
N SER A 346 -9.42 -13.95 2.73
CA SER A 346 -8.91 -15.25 3.13
C SER A 346 -9.94 -16.34 2.92
N ARG A 347 -9.54 -17.60 3.13
CA ARG A 347 -10.41 -18.75 3.02
C ARG A 347 -10.22 -19.67 4.21
N ALA A 348 -11.30 -20.30 4.64
CA ALA A 348 -11.24 -21.38 5.62
C ALA A 348 -10.51 -22.59 5.04
N ASN A 349 -9.72 -23.26 5.87
CA ASN A 349 -9.04 -24.49 5.49
C ASN A 349 -10.01 -25.67 5.42
N GLY A 350 -9.97 -26.41 4.32
CA GLY A 350 -10.76 -27.64 4.14
C GLY A 350 -12.24 -27.38 3.80
N ASN A 351 -13.03 -28.44 3.86
CA ASN A 351 -14.47 -28.40 3.60
C ASN A 351 -15.22 -28.20 4.92
N THR A 352 -16.00 -27.12 4.98
CA THR A 352 -16.82 -26.79 6.14
C THR A 352 -18.25 -27.24 5.88
N THR A 353 -18.83 -28.01 6.80
CA THR A 353 -20.25 -28.38 6.77
C THR A 353 -21.04 -27.53 7.76
N ALA A 354 -22.37 -27.45 7.59
CA ALA A 354 -23.27 -26.78 8.53
C ALA A 354 -23.08 -27.30 9.96
N ALA A 355 -22.97 -28.60 10.12
CA ALA A 355 -22.78 -29.23 11.42
C ALA A 355 -21.41 -28.86 12.05
N SER A 356 -20.31 -28.91 11.26
CA SER A 356 -18.98 -28.60 11.79
C SER A 356 -18.84 -27.10 12.12
N PHE A 357 -19.41 -26.21 11.33
CA PHE A 357 -19.38 -24.78 11.59
C PHE A 357 -20.22 -24.37 12.79
N THR A 358 -21.41 -24.98 12.97
CA THR A 358 -22.23 -24.79 14.16
C THR A 358 -21.52 -25.27 15.42
N ALA A 359 -20.86 -26.44 15.37
CA ALA A 359 -20.08 -26.96 16.50
C ALA A 359 -18.89 -26.03 16.84
N GLN A 360 -18.19 -25.50 15.81
CA GLN A 360 -17.13 -24.50 16.01
C GLN A 360 -17.67 -23.22 16.67
N ALA A 361 -18.84 -22.73 16.22
CA ALA A 361 -19.46 -21.54 16.81
C ALA A 361 -19.79 -21.76 18.30
N GLN A 362 -20.31 -22.91 18.66
CA GLN A 362 -20.60 -23.27 20.06
C GLN A 362 -19.32 -23.37 20.90
N GLN A 363 -18.28 -23.96 20.35
CA GLN A 363 -17.00 -24.09 21.04
C GLN A 363 -16.29 -22.72 21.25
N GLU A 364 -16.32 -21.84 20.24
CA GLU A 364 -15.60 -20.57 20.27
C GLU A 364 -16.38 -19.48 21.03
N PHE A 365 -17.70 -19.42 20.86
CA PHE A 365 -18.53 -18.34 21.37
C PHE A 365 -19.50 -18.75 22.50
N GLY A 366 -19.68 -20.03 22.75
CA GLY A 366 -20.52 -20.52 23.87
C GLY A 366 -21.94 -19.97 23.82
N ALA A 367 -22.32 -19.15 24.80
CA ALA A 367 -23.67 -18.55 24.89
C ALA A 367 -23.95 -17.54 23.74
N ASP A 368 -22.94 -17.02 23.09
CA ASP A 368 -23.09 -16.07 21.97
C ASP A 368 -23.08 -16.78 20.58
N ALA A 369 -23.04 -18.12 20.53
CA ALA A 369 -22.98 -18.89 19.28
C ALA A 369 -24.16 -18.61 18.34
N ASP A 370 -25.38 -18.47 18.89
CA ASP A 370 -26.58 -18.15 18.08
C ASP A 370 -26.46 -16.74 17.46
N ALA A 371 -25.90 -15.79 18.19
CA ALA A 371 -25.64 -14.43 17.68
C ALA A 371 -24.55 -14.44 16.60
N PHE A 372 -23.52 -15.28 16.74
CA PHE A 372 -22.54 -15.51 15.68
C PHE A 372 -23.19 -16.10 14.43
N LEU A 373 -23.99 -17.18 14.56
CA LEU A 373 -24.67 -17.83 13.45
C LEU A 373 -25.72 -16.93 12.78
N ALA A 374 -26.25 -15.93 13.47
CA ALA A 374 -27.13 -14.94 12.88
C ALA A 374 -26.43 -14.01 11.89
N VAL A 375 -25.10 -13.77 12.05
CA VAL A 375 -24.29 -12.92 11.16
C VAL A 375 -23.37 -13.73 10.23
N TYR A 376 -23.13 -15.01 10.55
CA TYR A 376 -22.44 -16.01 9.72
C TYR A 376 -23.33 -17.25 9.59
N PRO A 377 -24.35 -17.23 8.71
CA PRO A 377 -25.36 -18.27 8.64
C PRO A 377 -24.80 -19.61 8.14
N ALA A 378 -25.42 -20.71 8.57
CA ALA A 378 -25.01 -22.10 8.28
C ALA A 378 -26.20 -23.04 8.08
N ALA A 379 -27.24 -22.60 7.35
CA ALA A 379 -28.43 -23.43 7.11
C ALA A 379 -28.16 -24.58 6.10
N SER A 380 -27.07 -24.52 5.35
CA SER A 380 -26.59 -25.57 4.45
C SER A 380 -25.06 -25.63 4.46
N ASP A 381 -24.47 -26.73 3.95
CA ASP A 381 -23.02 -26.87 3.85
C ASP A 381 -22.40 -25.79 2.94
N ALA A 382 -23.06 -25.40 1.86
CA ALA A 382 -22.61 -24.34 0.97
C ALA A 382 -22.60 -22.97 1.67
N GLU A 383 -23.63 -22.66 2.45
CA GLU A 383 -23.72 -21.44 3.24
C GLU A 383 -22.68 -21.43 4.37
N ALA A 384 -22.52 -22.55 5.07
CA ALA A 384 -21.50 -22.70 6.10
C ALA A 384 -20.07 -22.54 5.56
N GLN A 385 -19.78 -23.08 4.38
CA GLN A 385 -18.48 -22.87 3.72
C GLN A 385 -18.26 -21.41 3.36
N GLN A 386 -19.29 -20.71 2.85
CA GLN A 386 -19.18 -19.27 2.56
C GLN A 386 -18.97 -18.48 3.86
N SER A 387 -19.75 -18.73 4.90
CA SER A 387 -19.60 -18.09 6.21
C SER A 387 -18.24 -18.35 6.85
N ALA A 388 -17.69 -19.55 6.70
CA ALA A 388 -16.35 -19.88 7.17
C ALA A 388 -15.26 -19.10 6.42
N ASN A 389 -15.40 -18.94 5.10
CA ASN A 389 -14.49 -18.12 4.30
C ASN A 389 -14.58 -16.63 4.71
N ASP A 390 -15.80 -16.12 4.85
CA ASP A 390 -16.05 -14.74 5.29
C ASP A 390 -15.43 -14.49 6.67
N TYR A 391 -15.68 -15.40 7.63
CA TYR A 391 -15.11 -15.31 8.98
C TYR A 391 -13.57 -15.39 8.96
N ALA A 392 -12.99 -16.22 8.10
CA ALA A 392 -11.54 -16.28 7.93
C ALA A 392 -10.98 -14.95 7.41
N GLY A 393 -11.63 -14.31 6.44
CA GLY A 393 -11.26 -12.99 5.91
C GLY A 393 -11.40 -11.87 6.95
N ASP A 394 -12.51 -11.88 7.68
CA ASP A 394 -12.77 -10.91 8.75
C ASP A 394 -11.71 -11.01 9.86
N ARG A 395 -11.36 -12.22 10.29
CA ARG A 395 -10.29 -12.45 11.27
C ARG A 395 -8.91 -12.09 10.75
N PHE A 396 -8.65 -12.31 9.46
CA PHE A 396 -7.34 -12.06 8.86
C PHE A 396 -7.04 -10.58 8.84
N ILE A 397 -7.93 -9.75 8.26
CA ILE A 397 -7.58 -8.35 8.02
C ILE A 397 -8.79 -7.38 7.98
N ALA A 398 -10.00 -7.85 7.60
CA ALA A 398 -11.12 -6.96 7.37
C ALA A 398 -11.58 -6.28 8.67
N PHE A 399 -11.70 -7.03 9.76
CA PHE A 399 -12.11 -6.49 11.06
C PHE A 399 -11.15 -5.41 11.58
N SER A 400 -9.84 -5.62 11.47
CA SER A 400 -8.87 -4.62 11.92
C SER A 400 -8.97 -3.32 11.11
N THR A 401 -9.23 -3.43 9.81
CA THR A 401 -9.46 -2.29 8.92
C THR A 401 -10.74 -1.55 9.30
N TRP A 402 -11.84 -2.29 9.51
CA TRP A 402 -13.09 -1.71 9.99
C TRP A 402 -12.93 -0.99 11.34
N ALA A 403 -12.29 -1.62 12.31
CA ALA A 403 -12.08 -1.07 13.65
C ALA A 403 -11.28 0.25 13.60
N TRP A 404 -10.27 0.33 12.74
CA TRP A 404 -9.52 1.55 12.48
C TRP A 404 -10.40 2.67 11.93
N LEU A 405 -11.20 2.39 10.87
CA LEU A 405 -12.09 3.38 10.26
C LEU A 405 -13.16 3.87 11.25
N GLU A 406 -13.75 2.97 12.04
CA GLU A 406 -14.69 3.33 13.12
C GLU A 406 -14.04 4.21 14.18
N ALA A 407 -12.81 3.89 14.59
CA ALA A 407 -12.08 4.69 15.55
C ALA A 407 -11.79 6.11 15.00
N GLN A 408 -11.42 6.22 13.72
CA GLN A 408 -11.23 7.52 13.06
C GLN A 408 -12.53 8.32 12.97
N VAL A 409 -13.68 7.66 12.70
CA VAL A 409 -15.01 8.31 12.71
C VAL A 409 -15.36 8.82 14.12
N ARG A 410 -15.09 8.00 15.14
CA ARG A 410 -15.46 8.34 16.54
C ARG A 410 -14.66 9.48 17.14
N THR A 411 -13.38 9.55 16.85
CA THR A 411 -12.44 10.47 17.54
C THR A 411 -11.80 11.50 16.61
N GLY A 412 -11.91 11.35 15.29
CA GLY A 412 -11.46 12.31 14.29
C GLY A 412 -12.53 13.32 13.90
N ASN A 413 -12.12 14.44 13.32
CA ASN A 413 -13.03 15.48 12.81
C ASN A 413 -13.04 15.55 11.27
N ALA A 414 -12.25 14.70 10.62
CA ALA A 414 -12.10 14.66 9.17
C ALA A 414 -13.00 13.56 8.55
N PRO A 415 -13.39 13.70 7.27
CA PRO A 415 -14.22 12.70 6.61
C PRO A 415 -13.51 11.35 6.48
N VAL A 416 -14.27 10.28 6.64
CA VAL A 416 -13.85 8.91 6.38
C VAL A 416 -14.70 8.38 5.23
N TYR A 417 -14.05 7.69 4.27
CA TYR A 417 -14.70 7.03 3.15
C TYR A 417 -14.36 5.54 3.20
N ARG A 418 -15.38 4.67 3.02
CA ARG A 418 -15.18 3.23 3.05
C ARG A 418 -15.59 2.58 1.73
N TYR A 419 -14.73 1.70 1.19
CA TYR A 419 -15.05 0.86 0.05
C TYR A 419 -15.16 -0.62 0.44
N PHE A 420 -15.75 -1.40 -0.49
CA PHE A 420 -15.72 -2.85 -0.49
C PHE A 420 -15.47 -3.31 -1.92
N PHE A 421 -14.27 -3.85 -2.20
CA PHE A 421 -13.91 -4.32 -3.53
C PHE A 421 -14.39 -5.74 -3.74
N ALA A 422 -15.29 -5.95 -4.70
CA ALA A 422 -15.99 -7.19 -4.95
C ALA A 422 -15.99 -7.63 -6.43
N LEU A 423 -15.20 -6.95 -7.28
CA LEU A 423 -14.97 -7.38 -8.65
C LEU A 423 -13.81 -8.38 -8.63
N GLY A 424 -14.13 -9.68 -8.51
CA GLY A 424 -13.09 -10.70 -8.63
C GLY A 424 -12.41 -10.64 -10.00
N SER A 425 -11.08 -10.68 -10.02
CA SER A 425 -10.29 -10.69 -11.25
C SER A 425 -10.61 -11.92 -12.12
N PRO A 426 -10.33 -11.87 -13.43
CA PRO A 426 -10.50 -13.03 -14.32
C PRO A 426 -9.65 -14.24 -13.93
N GLY A 427 -8.63 -13.99 -13.10
CA GLY A 427 -7.69 -15.01 -12.62
C GLY A 427 -6.51 -15.24 -13.56
N ASP A 428 -5.47 -15.83 -12.98
CA ASP A 428 -4.28 -16.32 -13.67
C ASP A 428 -3.86 -17.68 -13.07
N ARG A 429 -2.66 -18.16 -13.38
CA ARG A 429 -2.14 -19.44 -12.88
C ARG A 429 -2.03 -19.49 -11.37
N ASN A 430 -1.57 -18.39 -10.75
CA ASN A 430 -1.32 -18.30 -9.31
C ASN A 430 -2.61 -18.00 -8.54
N HIS A 431 -3.51 -17.22 -9.15
CA HIS A 431 -4.76 -16.75 -8.56
C HIS A 431 -5.92 -17.09 -9.52
N PRO A 432 -6.46 -18.31 -9.49
CA PRO A 432 -7.58 -18.69 -10.35
C PRO A 432 -8.83 -17.85 -10.03
N SER A 433 -9.66 -17.58 -11.03
CA SER A 433 -10.87 -16.76 -10.90
C SER A 433 -11.84 -17.19 -9.79
N SER A 434 -11.76 -18.47 -9.38
CA SER A 434 -12.52 -18.99 -8.24
C SER A 434 -12.11 -18.38 -6.90
N MET A 435 -10.98 -17.68 -6.83
CA MET A 435 -10.58 -16.94 -5.62
C MET A 435 -11.41 -15.68 -5.39
N GLY A 436 -12.10 -15.18 -6.42
CA GLY A 436 -12.85 -13.92 -6.32
C GLY A 436 -11.93 -12.72 -6.19
N ALA A 437 -12.39 -11.68 -5.50
CA ALA A 437 -11.58 -10.52 -5.13
C ALA A 437 -10.69 -10.88 -3.93
N PHE A 438 -9.57 -11.54 -4.19
CA PHE A 438 -8.65 -12.03 -3.16
C PHE A 438 -7.81 -10.90 -2.54
N HIS A 439 -7.07 -11.20 -1.47
CA HIS A 439 -6.18 -10.24 -0.83
C HIS A 439 -5.16 -9.67 -1.81
N SER A 440 -5.04 -8.36 -1.89
CA SER A 440 -4.18 -7.59 -2.82
C SER A 440 -4.63 -7.53 -4.30
N ASP A 441 -5.80 -8.09 -4.66
CA ASP A 441 -6.30 -8.12 -6.05
C ASP A 441 -6.64 -6.70 -6.58
N GLU A 442 -6.88 -5.72 -5.71
CA GLU A 442 -7.20 -4.35 -6.08
C GLU A 442 -5.99 -3.50 -6.49
N ILE A 443 -4.76 -3.91 -6.16
CA ILE A 443 -3.55 -3.10 -6.39
C ILE A 443 -3.42 -2.72 -7.87
N GLU A 444 -3.53 -3.70 -8.78
CA GLU A 444 -3.41 -3.45 -10.21
C GLU A 444 -4.55 -2.58 -10.75
N TYR A 445 -5.72 -2.60 -10.11
CA TYR A 445 -6.82 -1.69 -10.46
C TYR A 445 -6.53 -0.25 -10.04
N VAL A 446 -5.97 -0.04 -8.84
CA VAL A 446 -5.58 1.29 -8.35
C VAL A 446 -4.46 1.89 -9.19
N PHE A 447 -3.42 1.09 -9.48
CA PHE A 447 -2.25 1.53 -10.24
C PHE A 447 -2.44 1.50 -11.75
N GLY A 448 -3.57 0.95 -12.26
CA GLY A 448 -3.81 0.84 -13.69
C GLY A 448 -2.87 -0.11 -14.42
N THR A 449 -2.32 -1.06 -13.70
CA THR A 449 -1.27 -1.99 -14.15
C THR A 449 -1.78 -3.40 -14.42
N LEU A 450 -3.06 -3.56 -14.77
CA LEU A 450 -3.68 -4.86 -15.07
C LEU A 450 -2.86 -5.67 -16.09
N ASP A 451 -2.23 -5.00 -17.06
CA ASP A 451 -1.37 -5.64 -18.07
C ASP A 451 -0.04 -6.17 -17.50
N SER A 452 0.29 -5.89 -16.23
CA SER A 452 1.44 -6.49 -15.54
C SER A 452 1.23 -7.98 -15.24
N ARG A 453 0.00 -8.48 -15.36
CA ARG A 453 -0.37 -9.90 -15.25
C ARG A 453 -0.75 -10.46 -16.63
N PRO A 454 0.23 -10.85 -17.47
CA PRO A 454 0.01 -11.18 -18.89
C PRO A 454 -0.87 -12.42 -19.11
N GLU A 455 -1.02 -13.29 -18.11
CA GLU A 455 -1.88 -14.48 -18.18
C GLU A 455 -3.35 -14.16 -17.86
N MET A 456 -3.64 -12.95 -17.36
CA MET A 456 -5.00 -12.54 -17.00
C MET A 456 -5.80 -12.10 -18.25
N ALA A 457 -6.94 -12.73 -18.48
CA ALA A 457 -7.86 -12.36 -19.56
C ALA A 457 -8.69 -11.12 -19.20
N ILE A 458 -8.07 -9.94 -19.23
CA ILE A 458 -8.64 -8.67 -18.78
C ILE A 458 -9.94 -8.37 -19.53
N ARG A 459 -11.03 -8.16 -18.77
CA ARG A 459 -12.37 -7.85 -19.28
C ARG A 459 -12.58 -6.32 -19.42
N PRO A 460 -13.55 -5.85 -20.21
CA PRO A 460 -13.91 -4.44 -20.29
C PRO A 460 -14.26 -3.82 -18.93
N GLU A 461 -14.97 -4.56 -18.06
CA GLU A 461 -15.33 -4.13 -16.71
C GLU A 461 -14.10 -3.96 -15.81
N ASP A 462 -13.03 -4.76 -15.97
CA ASP A 462 -11.80 -4.61 -15.20
C ASP A 462 -11.12 -3.29 -15.54
N ARG A 463 -10.99 -2.97 -16.85
CA ARG A 463 -10.42 -1.68 -17.28
C ARG A 463 -11.26 -0.49 -16.84
N ALA A 464 -12.59 -0.59 -16.94
CA ALA A 464 -13.49 0.46 -16.47
C ALA A 464 -13.37 0.67 -14.95
N ARG A 465 -13.20 -0.40 -14.19
CA ARG A 465 -13.02 -0.34 -12.75
C ARG A 465 -11.69 0.27 -12.37
N SER A 466 -10.59 -0.16 -13.02
CA SER A 466 -9.27 0.41 -12.83
C SER A 466 -9.24 1.92 -13.10
N GLU A 467 -9.86 2.36 -14.20
CA GLU A 467 -9.97 3.77 -14.52
C GLU A 467 -10.70 4.57 -13.44
N GLN A 468 -11.82 4.04 -12.91
CA GLN A 468 -12.59 4.69 -11.86
C GLN A 468 -11.86 4.70 -10.52
N MET A 469 -11.18 3.60 -10.13
CA MET A 469 -10.40 3.55 -8.90
C MET A 469 -9.24 4.55 -8.94
N GLY A 470 -8.49 4.60 -10.05
CA GLY A 470 -7.45 5.61 -10.23
C GLY A 470 -7.99 7.05 -10.11
N GLN A 471 -9.22 7.32 -10.61
CA GLN A 471 -9.86 8.63 -10.45
C GLN A 471 -10.25 8.90 -8.98
N TYR A 472 -10.90 7.96 -8.29
CA TYR A 472 -11.27 8.11 -6.88
C TYR A 472 -10.05 8.37 -5.98
N TRP A 473 -9.00 7.57 -6.10
CA TRP A 473 -7.77 7.69 -5.30
C TRP A 473 -7.09 9.03 -5.54
N THR A 474 -6.95 9.44 -6.81
CA THR A 474 -6.32 10.74 -7.13
C THR A 474 -7.20 11.93 -6.78
N ASN A 475 -8.53 11.86 -6.89
CA ASN A 475 -9.43 12.91 -6.41
C ASN A 475 -9.32 13.09 -4.89
N PHE A 476 -9.31 11.98 -4.14
CA PHE A 476 -9.10 12.02 -2.71
C PHE A 476 -7.72 12.62 -2.36
N ALA A 477 -6.67 12.24 -3.06
CA ALA A 477 -5.34 12.82 -2.86
C ALA A 477 -5.32 14.34 -3.13
N LYS A 478 -6.08 14.82 -4.12
CA LYS A 478 -6.19 16.25 -4.45
C LYS A 478 -6.92 17.04 -3.36
N THR A 479 -8.06 16.53 -2.89
CA THR A 479 -9.04 17.35 -2.14
C THR A 479 -9.44 16.80 -0.77
N GLY A 480 -9.20 15.50 -0.49
CA GLY A 480 -9.77 14.78 0.65
C GLY A 480 -11.19 14.26 0.41
N ASP A 481 -11.72 14.46 -0.82
CA ASP A 481 -13.00 13.92 -1.28
C ASP A 481 -12.76 13.09 -2.54
N PRO A 482 -13.14 11.78 -2.57
CA PRO A 482 -12.92 10.92 -3.72
C PRO A 482 -13.86 11.24 -4.90
N ASN A 483 -14.94 11.97 -4.68
CA ASN A 483 -15.96 12.23 -5.68
C ASN A 483 -15.45 13.07 -6.85
N GLY A 484 -16.07 12.89 -8.02
CA GLY A 484 -15.73 13.63 -9.23
C GLY A 484 -16.77 13.44 -10.34
N ALA A 485 -16.66 14.22 -11.40
CA ALA A 485 -17.59 14.14 -12.53
C ALA A 485 -17.54 12.74 -13.19
N GLY A 486 -18.71 12.18 -13.47
CA GLY A 486 -18.84 10.88 -14.12
C GLY A 486 -18.63 9.66 -13.21
N LEU A 487 -18.33 9.87 -11.93
CA LEU A 487 -18.20 8.80 -10.94
C LEU A 487 -19.50 8.59 -10.16
N PRO A 488 -19.88 7.35 -9.82
CA PRO A 488 -20.87 7.09 -8.79
C PRO A 488 -20.52 7.83 -7.50
N ARG A 489 -21.53 8.40 -6.83
CA ARG A 489 -21.31 9.17 -5.61
C ARG A 489 -20.82 8.25 -4.47
N TRP A 490 -19.76 8.64 -3.80
CA TRP A 490 -19.22 7.98 -2.62
C TRP A 490 -19.51 8.83 -1.37
N PRO A 491 -20.50 8.48 -0.53
CA PRO A 491 -20.82 9.23 0.69
C PRO A 491 -19.74 9.09 1.76
N VAL A 492 -19.71 10.06 2.68
CA VAL A 492 -18.90 9.95 3.92
C VAL A 492 -19.46 8.82 4.78
N TYR A 493 -18.59 7.96 5.27
CA TYR A 493 -18.91 6.83 6.15
C TYR A 493 -19.13 7.32 7.58
N ASN A 494 -20.37 7.47 8.00
CA ASN A 494 -20.76 7.87 9.35
C ASN A 494 -22.22 7.48 9.66
N ALA A 495 -22.62 7.63 10.94
CA ALA A 495 -23.96 7.33 11.40
C ALA A 495 -25.04 8.24 10.75
N ALA A 496 -24.76 9.52 10.58
CA ALA A 496 -25.70 10.48 9.99
C ALA A 496 -26.02 10.15 8.52
N GLY A 497 -25.05 9.59 7.79
CA GLY A 497 -25.21 9.10 6.42
C GLY A 497 -25.75 7.67 6.34
N GLY A 498 -26.04 7.00 7.44
CA GLY A 498 -26.53 5.61 7.46
C GLY A 498 -25.45 4.60 7.10
N TRP A 499 -24.19 4.86 7.45
CA TRP A 499 -23.06 3.96 7.24
C TRP A 499 -22.93 3.47 5.80
N GLN A 500 -22.98 4.41 4.84
CA GLN A 500 -22.88 4.10 3.41
C GLN A 500 -21.44 3.78 3.01
N ILE A 501 -21.28 2.74 2.22
CA ILE A 501 -20.01 2.35 1.59
C ILE A 501 -20.13 2.41 0.07
N LEU A 502 -19.01 2.54 -0.63
CA LEU A 502 -18.95 2.31 -2.06
C LEU A 502 -18.58 0.85 -2.31
N ARG A 503 -19.51 0.08 -2.89
CA ARG A 503 -19.22 -1.26 -3.40
C ARG A 503 -18.63 -1.15 -4.81
N LEU A 504 -17.42 -1.66 -4.97
CA LEU A 504 -16.66 -1.68 -6.22
C LEU A 504 -16.76 -3.08 -6.84
N ASP A 505 -17.78 -3.28 -7.66
CA ASP A 505 -17.96 -4.49 -8.48
C ASP A 505 -18.20 -4.11 -9.96
N ALA A 506 -18.81 -4.97 -10.77
CA ALA A 506 -19.13 -4.67 -12.16
C ALA A 506 -20.01 -3.41 -12.32
N ASN A 507 -20.87 -3.12 -11.35
CA ASN A 507 -21.77 -1.97 -11.32
C ASN A 507 -21.63 -1.22 -9.99
N PRO A 508 -20.64 -0.31 -9.84
CA PRO A 508 -20.38 0.34 -8.56
C PRO A 508 -21.55 1.17 -8.08
N GLU A 509 -21.87 0.97 -6.83
CA GLU A 509 -22.95 1.71 -6.17
C GLU A 509 -22.64 1.95 -4.69
N SER A 510 -23.21 3.03 -4.18
CA SER A 510 -23.21 3.28 -2.73
C SER A 510 -24.44 2.66 -2.11
N LYS A 511 -24.22 1.94 -1.00
CA LYS A 511 -25.28 1.29 -0.24
C LYS A 511 -24.91 1.19 1.25
N PRO A 512 -25.92 0.98 2.11
CA PRO A 512 -25.65 0.69 3.52
C PRO A 512 -24.70 -0.48 3.68
N ASP A 513 -23.82 -0.38 4.67
CA ASP A 513 -22.85 -1.43 4.99
C ASP A 513 -23.51 -2.69 5.53
N ALA A 514 -23.71 -3.67 4.65
CA ALA A 514 -24.32 -4.94 5.00
C ALA A 514 -23.42 -5.84 5.89
N LEU A 515 -22.10 -5.55 5.94
CA LEU A 515 -21.14 -6.30 6.75
C LEU A 515 -21.06 -5.79 8.18
N ARG A 516 -21.52 -4.57 8.44
CA ARG A 516 -21.46 -3.94 9.75
C ARG A 516 -22.02 -4.79 10.92
N PRO A 517 -23.09 -5.57 10.80
CA PRO A 517 -23.53 -6.46 11.87
C PRO A 517 -22.49 -7.51 12.27
N ARG A 518 -21.71 -8.04 11.33
CA ARG A 518 -20.60 -8.97 11.57
C ARG A 518 -19.49 -8.28 12.34
N ASP A 519 -19.08 -7.09 11.88
CA ASP A 519 -18.02 -6.30 12.50
C ASP A 519 -18.38 -5.90 13.94
N LEU A 520 -19.64 -5.48 14.19
CA LEU A 520 -20.14 -5.15 15.53
C LEU A 520 -20.19 -6.37 16.46
N PHE A 521 -20.53 -7.55 15.93
CA PHE A 521 -20.45 -8.78 16.70
C PHE A 521 -19.01 -9.08 17.11
N LEU A 522 -18.07 -9.02 16.18
CA LEU A 522 -16.64 -9.26 16.45
C LEU A 522 -16.07 -8.25 17.45
N ASP A 523 -16.42 -6.96 17.33
CA ASP A 523 -16.02 -5.90 18.28
C ASP A 523 -16.54 -6.21 19.70
N SER A 524 -17.77 -6.71 19.83
CA SER A 524 -18.32 -7.10 21.13
C SER A 524 -17.58 -8.28 21.78
N GLN A 525 -17.08 -9.22 20.99
CA GLN A 525 -16.32 -10.37 21.46
C GLN A 525 -14.89 -9.99 21.84
N TRP A 526 -14.24 -9.15 21.05
CA TRP A 526 -12.90 -8.64 21.32
C TRP A 526 -12.84 -7.82 22.60
N GLY A 527 -13.77 -6.89 22.81
CA GLY A 527 -13.86 -6.08 24.03
C GLY A 527 -13.99 -6.92 25.30
N ARG A 528 -14.73 -8.04 25.24
CA ARG A 528 -14.84 -8.99 26.37
C ARG A 528 -13.57 -9.81 26.59
N ALA A 529 -12.83 -10.16 25.52
CA ALA A 529 -11.58 -10.90 25.63
C ALA A 529 -10.45 -10.03 26.24
N ALA A 530 -10.41 -8.75 25.91
CA ALA A 530 -9.43 -7.80 26.45
C ALA A 530 -9.66 -7.44 27.92
N SER A 531 -10.90 -7.67 28.46
CA SER A 531 -11.26 -7.40 29.86
C SER A 531 -11.07 -8.60 30.81
N LYS A 532 -10.68 -9.77 30.29
CA LYS A 532 -10.33 -10.97 31.08
C LYS A 532 -8.82 -11.14 31.18
#